data_eb030a7afb451f569a6cae28a6c59ee0
#
_entry.id   eb030a7afb451f569a6cae28a6c59ee0
#
_cell.length_a   1.000
_cell.length_b   1.000
_cell.length_c   1.000
_cell.angle_alpha   90.00
_cell.angle_beta   90.00
_cell.angle_gamma   90.00
#
_symmetry.space_group_name_H-M   'P 1'
#
loop_
_entity.id
_entity.type
_entity.pdbx_description
1 polymer ?
#
loop_
_entity_poly.entity_id
_entity_poly.type
_entity_poly.pdbx_seq_one_letter_code
_entity_poly.pdbx_strand_id
1 'polypeptide(L)'
;MIAMLSLVATIGAAQSDQNNDATAIAKRPSVDIKPKPKLDQSKQTQGLLITEALVSAKIQEDPFSRVEQVTLELIEVIKSHRNTNPTNEKSFFSAIRKVLKPHVDFSYMAKMVMGSYRKIATNEQRDEFTRVFRDGLIETYGRGLLSFNNEKIILADQSPLKKGQNKVYVKQEIHGLDKIYPLSYTMRKKKTGKWMITNVTINGINLGKTLRNQFLQSAQKNSNDLDFVISSWANQAI
;
A
#
# COMPACT_ATOMS: atom_id res chain seq x y z
N MET A 1 22.87 9.95 5.71
CA MET A 1 22.05 8.78 5.31
C MET A 1 21.33 8.10 6.48
N ILE A 2 21.62 8.48 7.71
CA ILE A 2 21.05 7.90 8.96
C ILE A 2 19.73 8.61 9.39
N ALA A 3 19.43 9.79 8.86
CA ALA A 3 18.30 10.62 9.32
C ALA A 3 16.91 10.21 8.78
N MET A 4 16.82 9.30 7.82
CA MET A 4 15.52 8.84 7.28
C MET A 4 14.95 7.61 8.01
N LEU A 5 15.77 6.85 8.71
CA LEU A 5 15.34 5.66 9.48
C LEU A 5 14.73 6.02 10.84
N SER A 6 14.98 7.22 11.38
CA SER A 6 14.49 7.62 12.70
C SER A 6 13.03 8.08 12.73
N LEU A 7 12.37 8.18 11.58
CA LEU A 7 11.01 8.73 11.50
C LEU A 7 9.91 7.71 11.85
N VAL A 8 10.22 6.42 11.85
CA VAL A 8 9.24 5.36 12.12
C VAL A 8 9.45 4.71 13.51
N ALA A 9 10.59 4.96 14.16
CA ALA A 9 10.99 4.25 15.37
C ALA A 9 10.52 4.88 16.70
N THR A 10 9.74 5.97 16.68
CA THR A 10 9.32 6.66 17.92
C THR A 10 7.80 6.60 18.15
N ILE A 11 7.18 5.49 17.85
CA ILE A 11 5.78 5.21 18.21
C ILE A 11 5.78 3.87 18.94
N GLY A 12 6.07 3.88 20.20
CA GLY A 12 6.01 2.67 21.00
C GLY A 12 5.98 2.96 22.50
N ALA A 13 5.02 2.36 23.13
CA ALA A 13 4.83 2.12 24.55
C ALA A 13 4.06 3.15 25.36
N ALA A 14 2.77 2.88 25.52
CA ALA A 14 2.07 3.13 26.79
C ALA A 14 1.13 1.96 27.05
N GLN A 15 1.28 1.40 28.26
CA GLN A 15 0.64 0.20 28.76
C GLN A 15 -0.86 0.37 29.00
N SER A 16 -1.55 -0.75 28.82
CA SER A 16 -2.94 -0.98 29.16
C SER A 16 -3.19 -1.01 30.66
N ASP A 17 -4.29 -0.45 31.13
CA ASP A 17 -4.95 -0.87 32.33
C ASP A 17 -6.34 -1.44 32.04
N GLN A 18 -6.56 -2.61 32.65
CA GLN A 18 -7.80 -3.37 32.62
C GLN A 18 -8.83 -2.74 33.58
N ASN A 19 -10.09 -2.81 33.22
CA ASN A 19 -11.15 -3.02 34.23
C ASN A 19 -12.30 -3.85 33.66
N ASN A 20 -12.48 -4.98 34.32
CA ASN A 20 -13.66 -5.83 34.30
C ASN A 20 -14.87 -5.10 34.86
N ASP A 21 -16.02 -5.25 34.28
CA ASP A 21 -17.21 -5.46 35.13
C ASP A 21 -18.27 -6.30 34.39
N ALA A 22 -18.82 -7.21 35.19
CA ALA A 22 -19.71 -8.28 34.79
C ALA A 22 -21.18 -7.97 35.15
N THR A 23 -22.07 -8.71 34.51
CA THR A 23 -23.45 -9.04 34.92
C THR A 23 -24.58 -8.11 34.49
N ALA A 24 -25.46 -8.63 33.62
CA ALA A 24 -26.87 -8.84 33.93
C ALA A 24 -27.62 -9.61 32.84
N ILE A 25 -28.13 -10.78 33.19
CA ILE A 25 -29.00 -11.65 32.39
C ILE A 25 -30.43 -11.09 32.48
N ALA A 26 -31.04 -10.75 31.30
CA ALA A 26 -32.47 -10.50 31.23
C ALA A 26 -33.13 -11.51 30.27
N LYS A 27 -34.09 -12.30 30.81
CA LYS A 27 -34.95 -13.24 30.09
C LYS A 27 -35.82 -12.51 29.06
N ARG A 28 -35.86 -12.99 27.84
CA ARG A 28 -36.81 -12.59 26.80
C ARG A 28 -37.94 -13.62 26.70
N PRO A 29 -39.19 -13.19 26.44
CA PRO A 29 -40.32 -14.10 26.20
C PRO A 29 -40.28 -14.68 24.81
N SER A 30 -40.73 -15.94 24.68
CA SER A 30 -40.88 -16.69 23.43
C SER A 30 -42.01 -16.09 22.60
N VAL A 31 -41.74 -15.75 21.35
CA VAL A 31 -42.74 -15.34 20.35
C VAL A 31 -42.82 -16.46 19.32
N ASP A 32 -44.02 -17.01 19.16
CA ASP A 32 -44.37 -17.99 18.12
C ASP A 32 -44.22 -17.35 16.74
N ILE A 33 -43.30 -17.86 15.92
CA ILE A 33 -43.09 -17.41 14.56
C ILE A 33 -43.64 -18.47 13.61
N LYS A 34 -44.75 -18.12 12.92
CA LYS A 34 -45.21 -18.87 11.74
C LYS A 34 -44.16 -18.95 10.67
N PRO A 35 -43.97 -20.07 9.95
CA PRO A 35 -42.94 -20.20 8.91
C PRO A 35 -43.23 -19.27 7.73
N LYS A 36 -42.29 -18.38 7.40
CA LYS A 36 -42.28 -17.59 6.17
C LYS A 36 -42.01 -18.47 4.96
N PRO A 37 -42.54 -18.14 3.76
CA PRO A 37 -42.29 -18.90 2.54
C PRO A 37 -40.77 -18.89 2.21
N LYS A 38 -40.24 -20.04 1.77
CA LYS A 38 -38.87 -20.22 1.32
C LYS A 38 -38.58 -19.27 0.17
N LEU A 39 -37.82 -18.23 0.43
CA LEU A 39 -37.32 -17.32 -0.60
C LEU A 39 -36.24 -18.07 -1.40
N ASP A 40 -36.30 -17.96 -2.72
CA ASP A 40 -35.39 -18.62 -3.66
C ASP A 40 -33.97 -18.16 -3.43
N GLN A 41 -33.15 -19.00 -2.76
CA GLN A 41 -31.75 -18.71 -2.40
C GLN A 41 -30.89 -18.48 -3.63
N SER A 42 -31.26 -18.97 -4.80
CA SER A 42 -30.47 -18.81 -6.04
C SER A 42 -30.46 -17.37 -6.54
N LYS A 43 -31.63 -16.68 -6.44
CA LYS A 43 -31.71 -15.26 -6.84
C LYS A 43 -31.02 -14.31 -5.89
N GLN A 44 -30.95 -14.65 -4.60
CA GLN A 44 -30.30 -13.85 -3.59
C GLN A 44 -28.77 -13.94 -3.71
N THR A 45 -28.23 -15.13 -4.00
CA THR A 45 -26.80 -15.34 -4.24
C THR A 45 -26.33 -14.64 -5.51
N GLN A 46 -27.16 -14.69 -6.59
CA GLN A 46 -26.83 -14.02 -7.85
C GLN A 46 -26.87 -12.49 -7.73
N GLY A 47 -27.82 -11.95 -6.95
CA GLY A 47 -27.89 -10.52 -6.63
C GLY A 47 -26.69 -10.03 -5.84
N LEU A 48 -26.20 -10.79 -4.85
CA LEU A 48 -25.00 -10.49 -4.06
C LEU A 48 -23.73 -10.47 -4.93
N LEU A 49 -23.55 -11.49 -5.79
CA LEU A 49 -22.38 -11.57 -6.69
C LEU A 49 -22.33 -10.42 -7.70
N ILE A 50 -23.50 -10.00 -8.23
CA ILE A 50 -23.58 -8.86 -9.14
C ILE A 50 -23.26 -7.55 -8.39
N THR A 51 -23.75 -7.40 -7.17
CA THR A 51 -23.47 -6.21 -6.35
C THR A 51 -21.99 -6.12 -5.99
N GLU A 52 -21.37 -7.21 -5.58
CA GLU A 52 -19.93 -7.27 -5.29
C GLU A 52 -19.08 -6.99 -6.55
N ALA A 53 -19.45 -7.53 -7.69
CA ALA A 53 -18.77 -7.27 -8.96
C ALA A 53 -18.90 -5.81 -9.39
N LEU A 54 -20.08 -5.18 -9.23
CA LEU A 54 -20.30 -3.77 -9.52
C LEU A 54 -19.55 -2.85 -8.57
N VAL A 55 -19.51 -3.17 -7.28
CA VAL A 55 -18.73 -2.45 -6.27
C VAL A 55 -17.25 -2.58 -6.57
N SER A 56 -16.76 -3.78 -6.89
CA SER A 56 -15.37 -4.04 -7.27
C SER A 56 -14.98 -3.31 -8.56
N ALA A 57 -15.85 -3.27 -9.58
CA ALA A 57 -15.63 -2.52 -10.81
C ALA A 57 -15.55 -1.01 -10.55
N LYS A 58 -16.42 -0.47 -9.69
CA LYS A 58 -16.43 0.95 -9.31
C LYS A 58 -15.14 1.33 -8.54
N ILE A 59 -14.66 0.47 -7.65
CA ILE A 59 -13.37 0.66 -6.93
C ILE A 59 -12.21 0.71 -7.92
N GLN A 60 -12.24 -0.08 -9.01
CA GLN A 60 -11.19 -0.05 -10.03
C GLN A 60 -11.13 1.27 -10.80
N GLU A 61 -12.24 1.99 -10.92
CA GLU A 61 -12.33 3.24 -11.67
C GLU A 61 -12.07 4.49 -10.82
N ASP A 62 -12.16 4.40 -9.49
CA ASP A 62 -11.94 5.50 -8.58
C ASP A 62 -10.57 5.41 -7.89
N PRO A 63 -9.69 6.44 -8.07
CA PRO A 63 -8.35 6.42 -7.47
C PRO A 63 -8.37 6.56 -5.95
N PHE A 64 -9.37 7.23 -5.37
CA PHE A 64 -9.49 7.44 -3.92
C PHE A 64 -9.86 6.13 -3.23
N SER A 65 -10.91 5.46 -3.68
CA SER A 65 -11.33 4.14 -3.18
C SER A 65 -10.22 3.09 -3.35
N ARG A 66 -9.41 3.21 -4.41
CA ARG A 66 -8.27 2.30 -4.61
C ARG A 66 -7.16 2.52 -3.57
N VAL A 67 -6.86 3.75 -3.21
CA VAL A 67 -5.88 4.03 -2.14
C VAL A 67 -6.42 3.57 -0.79
N GLU A 68 -7.70 3.77 -0.52
CA GLU A 68 -8.36 3.26 0.69
C GLU A 68 -8.30 1.74 0.77
N GLN A 69 -8.63 1.05 -0.32
CA GLN A 69 -8.57 -0.42 -0.39
C GLN A 69 -7.17 -0.95 -0.08
N VAL A 70 -6.13 -0.43 -0.75
CA VAL A 70 -4.76 -0.89 -0.51
C VAL A 70 -4.30 -0.60 0.94
N THR A 71 -4.77 0.49 1.51
CA THR A 71 -4.50 0.83 2.91
C THR A 71 -5.11 -0.20 3.86
N LEU A 72 -6.39 -0.55 3.68
CA LEU A 72 -7.07 -1.56 4.49
C LEU A 72 -6.42 -2.93 4.34
N GLU A 73 -6.10 -3.36 3.12
CA GLU A 73 -5.42 -4.63 2.88
C GLU A 73 -4.03 -4.68 3.54
N LEU A 74 -3.27 -3.58 3.52
CA LEU A 74 -1.97 -3.50 4.22
C LEU A 74 -2.14 -3.57 5.74
N ILE A 75 -3.14 -2.89 6.31
CA ILE A 75 -3.44 -2.96 7.75
C ILE A 75 -3.75 -4.39 8.17
N GLU A 76 -4.52 -5.14 7.39
CA GLU A 76 -4.82 -6.55 7.69
C GLU A 76 -3.54 -7.42 7.64
N VAL A 77 -2.65 -7.19 6.68
CA VAL A 77 -1.34 -7.87 6.64
C VAL A 77 -0.51 -7.54 7.89
N ILE A 78 -0.47 -6.28 8.31
CA ILE A 78 0.27 -5.85 9.51
C ILE A 78 -0.30 -6.55 10.75
N LYS A 79 -1.62 -6.51 10.94
CA LYS A 79 -2.29 -7.13 12.09
C LYS A 79 -2.04 -8.63 12.16
N SER A 80 -2.15 -9.34 11.01
CA SER A 80 -1.96 -10.78 10.97
C SER A 80 -0.52 -11.22 11.26
N HIS A 81 0.48 -10.37 10.99
CA HIS A 81 1.90 -10.70 11.20
C HIS A 81 2.47 -10.16 12.52
N ARG A 82 1.81 -9.20 13.16
CA ARG A 82 2.28 -8.62 14.44
C ARG A 82 2.34 -9.66 15.57
N ASN A 83 1.42 -10.60 15.59
CA ASN A 83 1.27 -11.60 16.65
C ASN A 83 2.07 -12.89 16.39
N THR A 84 2.82 -12.99 15.28
CA THR A 84 3.68 -14.15 14.98
C THR A 84 5.05 -13.92 15.57
N ASN A 85 5.48 -14.81 16.47
CA ASN A 85 6.79 -14.71 17.13
C ASN A 85 7.64 -15.96 16.79
N PRO A 86 8.85 -15.81 16.22
CA PRO A 86 9.44 -14.58 15.69
C PRO A 86 8.75 -14.15 14.38
N THR A 87 8.66 -12.87 14.15
CA THR A 87 8.09 -12.34 12.90
C THR A 87 8.82 -12.92 11.70
N ASN A 88 8.14 -13.74 10.91
CA ASN A 88 8.70 -14.25 9.67
C ASN A 88 8.72 -13.14 8.62
N GLU A 89 9.78 -12.33 8.59
CA GLU A 89 9.94 -11.20 7.67
C GLU A 89 9.71 -11.59 6.22
N LYS A 90 10.17 -12.78 5.79
CA LYS A 90 9.95 -13.26 4.41
C LYS A 90 8.48 -13.44 4.09
N SER A 91 7.71 -14.02 5.03
CA SER A 91 6.26 -14.17 4.89
C SER A 91 5.57 -12.81 4.84
N PHE A 92 5.95 -11.90 5.74
CA PHE A 92 5.43 -10.54 5.80
C PHE A 92 5.67 -9.76 4.50
N PHE A 93 6.91 -9.72 3.99
CA PHE A 93 7.21 -9.04 2.73
C PHE A 93 6.52 -9.71 1.53
N SER A 94 6.35 -11.03 1.55
CA SER A 94 5.57 -11.74 0.53
C SER A 94 4.10 -11.32 0.54
N ALA A 95 3.50 -11.18 1.71
CA ALA A 95 2.12 -10.71 1.87
C ALA A 95 1.96 -9.25 1.39
N ILE A 96 2.88 -8.34 1.79
CA ILE A 96 2.90 -6.96 1.29
C ILE A 96 3.02 -6.94 -0.25
N ARG A 97 3.92 -7.74 -0.82
CA ARG A 97 4.09 -7.84 -2.28
C ARG A 97 2.80 -8.26 -2.97
N LYS A 98 2.08 -9.23 -2.41
CA LYS A 98 0.80 -9.72 -2.93
C LYS A 98 -0.25 -8.61 -2.93
N VAL A 99 -0.36 -7.84 -1.85
CA VAL A 99 -1.26 -6.69 -1.74
C VAL A 99 -0.88 -5.60 -2.75
N LEU A 100 0.39 -5.19 -2.80
CA LEU A 100 0.80 -4.05 -3.62
C LEU A 100 0.77 -4.33 -5.13
N LYS A 101 0.98 -5.58 -5.57
CA LYS A 101 1.05 -5.98 -6.97
C LYS A 101 -0.12 -5.48 -7.84
N PRO A 102 -1.39 -5.58 -7.43
CA PRO A 102 -2.53 -5.09 -8.21
C PRO A 102 -2.74 -3.58 -8.16
N HIS A 103 -2.07 -2.85 -7.25
CA HIS A 103 -2.32 -1.42 -6.98
C HIS A 103 -1.16 -0.51 -7.42
N VAL A 104 0.08 -1.04 -7.50
CA VAL A 104 1.29 -0.26 -7.78
C VAL A 104 1.88 -0.64 -9.13
N ASP A 105 2.18 0.36 -9.96
CA ASP A 105 2.88 0.15 -11.24
C ASP A 105 4.41 0.22 -11.04
N PHE A 106 4.98 -0.85 -10.47
CA PHE A 106 6.42 -0.94 -10.22
C PHE A 106 7.25 -0.80 -11.48
N SER A 107 6.79 -1.32 -12.63
CA SER A 107 7.50 -1.19 -13.90
C SER A 107 7.58 0.28 -14.36
N TYR A 108 6.49 1.03 -14.22
CA TYR A 108 6.51 2.45 -14.51
C TYR A 108 7.44 3.20 -13.54
N MET A 109 7.35 2.92 -12.23
CA MET A 109 8.19 3.55 -11.21
C MET A 109 9.68 3.28 -11.48
N ALA A 110 10.06 2.03 -11.72
CA ALA A 110 11.43 1.64 -12.05
C ALA A 110 11.96 2.39 -13.28
N LYS A 111 11.17 2.46 -14.35
CA LYS A 111 11.52 3.24 -15.56
C LYS A 111 11.74 4.72 -15.26
N MET A 112 10.96 5.31 -14.36
CA MET A 112 11.13 6.71 -13.96
C MET A 112 12.38 6.91 -13.10
N VAL A 113 12.71 5.95 -12.24
CA VAL A 113 13.92 5.94 -11.42
C VAL A 113 15.18 5.81 -12.29
N MET A 114 15.21 4.91 -13.27
CA MET A 114 16.32 4.79 -14.23
C MET A 114 16.59 6.08 -15.03
N GLY A 115 15.62 6.95 -15.15
CA GLY A 115 15.77 8.23 -15.84
C GLY A 115 16.14 8.09 -17.31
N SER A 116 17.27 8.70 -17.75
CA SER A 116 17.79 8.59 -19.10
C SER A 116 18.27 7.17 -19.43
N TYR A 117 18.79 6.45 -18.46
CA TYR A 117 19.35 5.11 -18.64
C TYR A 117 18.32 4.09 -19.11
N ARG A 118 17.02 4.31 -18.85
CA ARG A 118 15.96 3.42 -19.40
C ARG A 118 15.97 3.30 -20.94
N LYS A 119 16.57 4.28 -21.64
CA LYS A 119 16.62 4.28 -23.11
C LYS A 119 17.73 3.38 -23.66
N ILE A 120 18.81 3.23 -22.91
CA ILE A 120 19.98 2.44 -23.28
C ILE A 120 20.01 1.06 -22.61
N ALA A 121 19.29 0.89 -21.52
CA ALA A 121 19.14 -0.41 -20.86
C ALA A 121 18.46 -1.44 -21.76
N THR A 122 18.89 -2.70 -21.68
CA THR A 122 18.21 -3.83 -22.33
C THR A 122 16.86 -4.12 -21.70
N ASN A 123 16.05 -4.98 -22.32
CA ASN A 123 14.79 -5.43 -21.73
C ASN A 123 15.04 -6.18 -20.42
N GLU A 124 16.04 -7.06 -20.43
CA GLU A 124 16.47 -7.88 -19.29
C GLU A 124 16.88 -7.00 -18.12
N GLN A 125 17.71 -5.97 -18.37
CA GLN A 125 18.13 -4.99 -17.36
C GLN A 125 16.94 -4.21 -16.78
N ARG A 126 15.97 -3.81 -17.62
CA ARG A 126 14.76 -3.12 -17.14
C ARG A 126 13.87 -4.02 -16.30
N ASP A 127 13.74 -5.28 -16.68
CA ASP A 127 12.92 -6.25 -15.95
C ASP A 127 13.58 -6.63 -14.62
N GLU A 128 14.88 -6.88 -14.62
CA GLU A 128 15.64 -7.15 -13.41
C GLU A 128 15.64 -5.96 -12.47
N PHE A 129 15.86 -4.72 -12.97
CA PHE A 129 15.77 -3.53 -12.15
C PHE A 129 14.35 -3.37 -11.56
N THR A 130 13.31 -3.65 -12.33
CA THR A 130 11.92 -3.61 -11.81
C THR A 130 11.74 -4.57 -10.65
N ARG A 131 12.31 -5.77 -10.72
CA ARG A 131 12.25 -6.79 -9.68
C ARG A 131 12.99 -6.34 -8.42
N VAL A 132 14.27 -5.97 -8.53
CA VAL A 132 15.09 -5.57 -7.37
C VAL A 132 14.60 -4.27 -6.74
N PHE A 133 14.14 -3.34 -7.55
CA PHE A 133 13.53 -2.08 -7.10
C PHE A 133 12.26 -2.32 -6.27
N ARG A 134 11.34 -3.15 -6.76
CA ARG A 134 10.12 -3.52 -6.04
C ARG A 134 10.46 -4.18 -4.70
N ASP A 135 11.35 -5.17 -4.73
CA ASP A 135 11.67 -5.97 -3.54
C ASP A 135 12.41 -5.11 -2.51
N GLY A 136 13.36 -4.28 -2.93
CA GLY A 136 14.05 -3.33 -2.06
C GLY A 136 13.10 -2.29 -1.43
N LEU A 137 12.14 -1.75 -2.19
CA LEU A 137 11.12 -0.86 -1.62
C LEU A 137 10.28 -1.56 -0.55
N ILE A 138 9.83 -2.79 -0.83
CA ILE A 138 9.00 -3.55 0.10
C ILE A 138 9.79 -3.89 1.38
N GLU A 139 11.04 -4.30 1.27
CA GLU A 139 11.86 -4.63 2.43
C GLU A 139 12.18 -3.39 3.26
N THR A 140 12.60 -2.30 2.63
CA THR A 140 12.98 -1.06 3.32
C THR A 140 11.80 -0.42 4.04
N TYR A 141 10.70 -0.20 3.33
CA TYR A 141 9.54 0.49 3.90
C TYR A 141 8.60 -0.45 4.62
N GLY A 142 8.57 -1.75 4.26
CA GLY A 142 7.76 -2.76 4.92
C GLY A 142 8.14 -2.97 6.38
N ARG A 143 9.44 -2.93 6.72
CA ARG A 143 9.86 -2.99 8.14
C ARG A 143 9.23 -1.88 8.97
N GLY A 144 9.14 -0.69 8.41
CA GLY A 144 8.48 0.43 9.07
C GLY A 144 6.99 0.22 9.34
N LEU A 145 6.31 -0.59 8.52
CA LEU A 145 4.89 -0.89 8.73
C LEU A 145 4.65 -1.77 9.97
N LEU A 146 5.63 -2.52 10.45
CA LEU A 146 5.49 -3.33 11.68
C LEU A 146 5.31 -2.46 12.93
N SER A 147 5.76 -1.22 12.90
CA SER A 147 5.56 -0.26 14.00
C SER A 147 4.21 0.47 13.97
N PHE A 148 3.39 0.24 12.92
CA PHE A 148 2.03 0.79 12.86
C PHE A 148 1.17 0.24 14.00
N ASN A 149 0.59 1.12 14.82
CA ASN A 149 -0.14 0.76 16.05
C ASN A 149 -1.59 1.24 16.05
N ASN A 150 -2.32 0.95 14.98
CA ASN A 150 -3.72 1.37 14.77
C ASN A 150 -3.91 2.90 14.73
N GLU A 151 -2.91 3.64 14.29
CA GLU A 151 -3.03 5.06 14.03
C GLU A 151 -4.21 5.33 13.09
N LYS A 152 -4.93 6.43 13.34
CA LYS A 152 -6.03 6.82 12.47
C LYS A 152 -5.49 7.27 11.12
N ILE A 153 -5.97 6.65 10.04
CA ILE A 153 -5.63 7.03 8.67
C ILE A 153 -6.85 7.70 8.04
N ILE A 154 -6.66 8.92 7.53
CA ILE A 154 -7.71 9.74 6.93
C ILE A 154 -7.36 10.02 5.48
N LEU A 155 -8.30 9.80 4.59
CA LEU A 155 -8.21 10.25 3.22
C LEU A 155 -8.57 11.74 3.19
N ALA A 156 -7.60 12.59 2.83
CA ALA A 156 -7.78 14.04 2.77
C ALA A 156 -8.09 14.45 1.34
N ASP A 157 -9.06 15.33 1.16
CA ASP A 157 -9.41 15.98 -0.10
C ASP A 157 -9.75 15.00 -1.24
N GLN A 158 -11.02 14.65 -1.35
CA GLN A 158 -11.56 13.80 -2.42
C GLN A 158 -12.26 14.66 -3.49
N SER A 159 -11.52 15.57 -4.11
CA SER A 159 -12.07 16.41 -5.17
C SER A 159 -12.53 15.57 -6.37
N PRO A 160 -13.70 15.86 -6.96
CA PRO A 160 -14.21 15.11 -8.10
C PRO A 160 -13.24 15.13 -9.28
N LEU A 161 -13.11 13.99 -9.96
CA LEU A 161 -12.26 13.87 -11.14
C LEU A 161 -12.84 14.67 -12.31
N LYS A 162 -11.97 15.40 -13.00
CA LYS A 162 -12.34 16.07 -14.26
C LYS A 162 -12.47 15.04 -15.39
N LYS A 163 -13.37 15.30 -16.34
CA LYS A 163 -13.52 14.44 -17.54
C LYS A 163 -12.18 14.32 -18.28
N GLY A 164 -11.77 13.10 -18.59
CA GLY A 164 -10.49 12.81 -19.27
C GLY A 164 -9.24 12.89 -18.39
N GLN A 165 -9.38 13.14 -17.09
CA GLN A 165 -8.25 13.17 -16.17
C GLN A 165 -7.63 11.77 -16.05
N ASN A 166 -6.33 11.67 -16.32
CA ASN A 166 -5.56 10.42 -16.28
C ASN A 166 -4.45 10.43 -15.24
N LYS A 167 -4.34 11.52 -14.46
CA LYS A 167 -3.41 11.68 -13.33
C LYS A 167 -4.09 12.44 -12.22
N VAL A 168 -3.94 11.95 -10.98
CA VAL A 168 -4.46 12.59 -9.76
C VAL A 168 -3.49 12.39 -8.61
N TYR A 169 -3.54 13.27 -7.63
CA TYR A 169 -2.85 13.14 -6.35
C TYR A 169 -3.88 12.80 -5.29
N VAL A 170 -3.74 11.63 -4.69
CA VAL A 170 -4.56 11.21 -3.55
C VAL A 170 -3.78 11.45 -2.29
N LYS A 171 -4.34 12.22 -1.37
CA LYS A 171 -3.69 12.59 -0.11
C LYS A 171 -4.28 11.75 1.03
N GLN A 172 -3.40 11.31 1.89
CA GLN A 172 -3.73 10.60 3.13
C GLN A 172 -2.95 11.21 4.29
N GLU A 173 -3.50 11.13 5.48
CA GLU A 173 -2.86 11.54 6.72
C GLU A 173 -2.86 10.36 7.69
N ILE A 174 -1.69 10.05 8.26
CA ILE A 174 -1.57 9.11 9.37
C ILE A 174 -1.46 9.95 10.65
N HIS A 175 -2.45 9.84 11.52
CA HIS A 175 -2.52 10.57 12.79
C HIS A 175 -1.87 9.75 13.88
N GLY A 176 -0.59 10.03 14.14
CA GLY A 176 0.14 9.49 15.30
C GLY A 176 -0.20 10.22 16.59
N LEU A 177 0.44 9.80 17.69
CA LEU A 177 0.20 10.40 19.02
C LEU A 177 0.59 11.88 19.07
N ASP A 178 1.74 12.23 18.53
CA ASP A 178 2.33 13.58 18.69
C ASP A 178 2.28 14.41 17.40
N LYS A 179 2.04 13.79 16.25
CA LYS A 179 2.10 14.46 14.96
C LYS A 179 1.32 13.74 13.85
N ILE A 180 1.01 14.50 12.82
CA ILE A 180 0.39 14.01 11.59
C ILE A 180 1.48 13.76 10.54
N TYR A 181 1.41 12.61 9.87
CA TYR A 181 2.30 12.22 8.78
C TYR A 181 1.53 12.30 7.45
N PRO A 182 1.74 13.36 6.66
CA PRO A 182 1.08 13.48 5.37
C PRO A 182 1.71 12.56 4.31
N LEU A 183 0.85 11.84 3.60
CA LEU A 183 1.20 11.05 2.41
C LEU A 183 0.48 11.60 1.19
N SER A 184 1.13 11.50 0.04
CA SER A 184 0.50 11.81 -1.24
C SER A 184 0.90 10.75 -2.28
N TYR A 185 -0.10 10.11 -2.85
CA TYR A 185 0.07 9.11 -3.91
C TYR A 185 -0.17 9.76 -5.27
N THR A 186 0.78 9.63 -6.19
CA THR A 186 0.52 9.97 -7.59
C THR A 186 -0.14 8.76 -8.24
N MET A 187 -1.40 8.92 -8.63
CA MET A 187 -2.16 7.92 -9.36
C MET A 187 -2.18 8.23 -10.84
N ARG A 188 -2.05 7.19 -11.68
CA ARG A 188 -2.22 7.31 -13.13
C ARG A 188 -3.19 6.27 -13.65
N LYS A 189 -4.07 6.68 -14.56
CA LYS A 189 -5.01 5.81 -15.24
C LYS A 189 -4.31 5.11 -16.41
N LYS A 190 -4.32 3.77 -16.44
CA LYS A 190 -3.81 2.99 -17.57
C LYS A 190 -4.79 3.03 -18.74
N LYS A 191 -4.35 2.62 -19.93
CA LYS A 191 -5.22 2.46 -21.11
C LYS A 191 -6.38 1.49 -20.86
N THR A 192 -6.20 0.54 -19.94
CA THR A 192 -7.24 -0.40 -19.49
C THR A 192 -8.31 0.24 -18.59
N GLY A 193 -8.21 1.53 -18.27
CA GLY A 193 -9.09 2.21 -17.33
C GLY A 193 -8.64 2.12 -15.87
N LYS A 194 -7.73 1.22 -15.53
CA LYS A 194 -7.29 0.95 -14.15
C LYS A 194 -6.38 2.05 -13.61
N TRP A 195 -6.70 2.59 -12.44
CA TRP A 195 -5.82 3.50 -11.71
C TRP A 195 -4.71 2.74 -10.98
N MET A 196 -3.47 3.23 -11.08
CA MET A 196 -2.30 2.63 -10.44
C MET A 196 -1.49 3.69 -9.71
N ILE A 197 -0.95 3.34 -8.55
CA ILE A 197 0.03 4.16 -7.83
C ILE A 197 1.34 4.15 -8.63
N THR A 198 1.87 5.32 -8.93
CA THR A 198 3.10 5.50 -9.72
C THR A 198 4.16 6.31 -8.99
N ASN A 199 3.85 6.89 -7.85
CA ASN A 199 4.79 7.56 -6.95
C ASN A 199 4.15 7.78 -5.58
N VAL A 200 4.99 7.92 -4.56
CA VAL A 200 4.59 8.28 -3.19
C VAL A 200 5.45 9.44 -2.70
N THR A 201 4.82 10.40 -2.04
CA THR A 201 5.48 11.47 -1.29
C THR A 201 5.14 11.29 0.18
N ILE A 202 6.12 11.24 1.06
CA ILE A 202 5.97 11.05 2.51
C ILE A 202 6.60 12.26 3.21
N ASN A 203 5.84 12.97 4.03
CA ASN A 203 6.31 14.18 4.72
C ASN A 203 7.00 15.20 3.77
N GLY A 204 6.44 15.40 2.58
CA GLY A 204 6.99 16.29 1.57
C GLY A 204 8.14 15.71 0.74
N ILE A 205 8.71 14.55 1.13
CA ILE A 205 9.81 13.89 0.41
C ILE A 205 9.24 13.01 -0.70
N ASN A 206 9.55 13.37 -1.95
CA ASN A 206 9.15 12.61 -3.12
C ASN A 206 10.06 11.41 -3.33
N LEU A 207 9.59 10.20 -3.02
CA LEU A 207 10.40 8.98 -3.10
C LEU A 207 10.92 8.71 -4.51
N GLY A 208 10.09 8.87 -5.54
CA GLY A 208 10.52 8.64 -6.92
C GLY A 208 11.64 9.57 -7.36
N LYS A 209 11.61 10.85 -6.93
CA LYS A 209 12.69 11.82 -7.19
C LYS A 209 13.97 11.45 -6.43
N THR A 210 13.84 11.09 -5.17
CA THR A 210 14.99 10.70 -4.33
C THR A 210 15.69 9.47 -4.90
N LEU A 211 14.93 8.41 -5.17
CA LEU A 211 15.44 7.15 -5.71
C LEU A 211 16.06 7.34 -7.11
N ARG A 212 15.46 8.20 -7.95
CA ARG A 212 16.04 8.54 -9.23
C ARG A 212 17.41 9.21 -9.10
N ASN A 213 17.54 10.17 -8.18
CA ASN A 213 18.82 10.82 -7.95
C ASN A 213 19.89 9.81 -7.48
N GLN A 214 19.52 8.88 -6.57
CA GLN A 214 20.38 7.80 -6.13
C GLN A 214 20.84 6.89 -7.29
N PHE A 215 19.89 6.48 -8.14
CA PHE A 215 20.19 5.65 -9.31
C PHE A 215 21.18 6.35 -10.26
N LEU A 216 20.91 7.62 -10.61
CA LEU A 216 21.75 8.39 -11.51
C LEU A 216 23.16 8.58 -10.95
N GLN A 217 23.27 8.90 -9.65
CA GLN A 217 24.57 9.03 -8.97
C GLN A 217 25.32 7.69 -8.95
N SER A 218 24.64 6.58 -8.66
CA SER A 218 25.23 5.25 -8.67
C SER A 218 25.75 4.89 -10.07
N ALA A 219 24.96 5.14 -11.10
CA ALA A 219 25.35 4.86 -12.48
C ALA A 219 26.58 5.68 -12.89
N GLN A 220 26.60 6.99 -12.61
CA GLN A 220 27.76 7.85 -12.91
C GLN A 220 29.02 7.41 -12.16
N LYS A 221 28.87 7.06 -10.87
CA LYS A 221 29.99 6.64 -10.02
C LYS A 221 30.63 5.30 -10.47
N ASN A 222 29.84 4.45 -11.11
CA ASN A 222 30.27 3.14 -11.58
C ASN A 222 30.39 3.07 -13.13
N SER A 223 30.89 4.15 -13.75
CA SER A 223 31.18 4.20 -15.19
C SER A 223 30.01 3.82 -16.09
N ASN A 224 28.78 4.03 -15.62
CA ASN A 224 27.51 3.65 -16.31
C ASN A 224 27.31 2.14 -16.49
N ASP A 225 28.01 1.31 -15.73
CA ASP A 225 27.79 -0.14 -15.70
C ASP A 225 26.43 -0.43 -15.05
N LEU A 226 25.39 -0.66 -15.88
CA LEU A 226 24.02 -0.89 -15.41
C LEU A 226 23.86 -2.23 -14.71
N ASP A 227 24.59 -3.26 -15.10
CA ASP A 227 24.51 -4.57 -14.47
C ASP A 227 25.03 -4.50 -13.04
N PHE A 228 26.15 -3.81 -12.84
CA PHE A 228 26.68 -3.53 -11.51
C PHE A 228 25.70 -2.68 -10.67
N VAL A 229 25.14 -1.62 -11.24
CA VAL A 229 24.19 -0.74 -10.53
C VAL A 229 22.93 -1.49 -10.11
N ILE A 230 22.38 -2.33 -11.00
CA ILE A 230 21.17 -3.13 -10.73
C ILE A 230 21.45 -4.17 -9.65
N SER A 231 22.56 -4.90 -9.74
CA SER A 231 22.94 -5.90 -8.74
C SER A 231 23.26 -5.28 -7.37
N SER A 232 23.95 -4.14 -7.35
CA SER A 232 24.22 -3.41 -6.12
C SER A 232 22.96 -2.83 -5.47
N TRP A 233 21.94 -2.48 -6.28
CA TRP A 233 20.65 -2.01 -5.78
C TRP A 233 19.92 -3.06 -4.95
N ALA A 234 20.03 -4.33 -5.34
CA ALA A 234 19.45 -5.44 -4.58
C ALA A 234 20.09 -5.61 -3.18
N ASN A 235 21.35 -5.18 -3.02
CA ASN A 235 22.14 -5.35 -1.79
C ASN A 235 22.17 -4.07 -0.92
N GLN A 236 21.71 -2.95 -1.45
CA GLN A 236 21.57 -1.71 -0.69
C GLN A 236 20.17 -1.68 -0.07
N ALA A 237 20.09 -1.83 1.27
CA ALA A 237 18.90 -1.39 1.98
C ALA A 237 18.71 0.10 1.66
N ILE A 238 17.66 0.41 0.93
CA ILE A 238 17.33 1.76 0.45
C ILE A 238 16.97 2.66 1.63
#